data_48cada2ff793efca1f013ed9cbfd900d
#
_entry.id   48cada2ff793efca1f013ed9cbfd900d
#
_cell.length_a   1.000
_cell.length_b   1.000
_cell.length_c   1.000
_cell.angle_alpha   90.00
_cell.angle_beta   90.00
_cell.angle_gamma   90.00
#
_symmetry.space_group_name_H-M   'P 1'
#
loop_
_entity.id
_entity.type
_entity.pdbx_description
1 polymer ?
#
loop_
_entity_poly.entity_id
_entity_poly.type
_entity_poly.pdbx_seq_one_letter_code
_entity_poly.pdbx_strand_id
1 'polypeptide(L)'
;MRRELAVAVFSVAMCLGSLAAAAPRDDVGSIDPGGDHDPSENPVQLPPDQAGPAVALRLAGKCNEAIPILRRLSDSDDIADYNLGLCLIDVGKSAHDDAQQREGAKWILKAANDGLPNAQSSLVGVYLDGSGVPKDAVEAGKWSLLYQENGTRMAIGMPDLPAALQSRLDGALNDQSWAEAQNRASSWTPTSRRANDY
;
A
#
# COMPACT_ATOMS: atom_id res chain seq x y z
N MET A 1 -17.80 -34.93 -33.91
CA MET A 1 -18.97 -34.35 -33.22
C MET A 1 -18.72 -32.86 -33.05
N ARG A 2 -19.38 -32.05 -33.85
CA ARG A 2 -19.27 -30.59 -33.83
C ARG A 2 -20.25 -30.07 -32.77
N ARG A 3 -19.79 -29.28 -31.81
CA ARG A 3 -20.66 -28.51 -30.90
C ARG A 3 -20.71 -27.06 -31.36
N GLU A 4 -21.86 -26.64 -31.77
CA GLU A 4 -22.14 -25.29 -32.21
C GLU A 4 -22.20 -24.31 -31.03
N LEU A 5 -21.57 -23.15 -31.21
CA LEU A 5 -21.63 -22.01 -30.31
C LEU A 5 -22.93 -21.21 -30.61
N ALA A 6 -23.82 -21.16 -29.67
CA ALA A 6 -24.97 -20.27 -29.70
C ALA A 6 -24.59 -18.85 -29.32
N VAL A 7 -24.68 -17.94 -30.27
CA VAL A 7 -24.50 -16.49 -30.06
C VAL A 7 -25.84 -15.91 -29.62
N ALA A 8 -25.96 -15.46 -28.40
CA ALA A 8 -27.13 -14.73 -27.91
C ALA A 8 -27.00 -13.24 -28.32
N VAL A 9 -27.87 -12.83 -29.24
CA VAL A 9 -28.02 -11.42 -29.64
C VAL A 9 -28.95 -10.74 -28.64
N PHE A 10 -28.46 -9.81 -27.86
CA PHE A 10 -29.29 -8.93 -27.02
C PHE A 10 -29.73 -7.71 -27.82
N SER A 11 -31.05 -7.63 -28.08
CA SER A 11 -31.69 -6.45 -28.67
C SER A 11 -31.67 -5.28 -27.68
N VAL A 12 -31.10 -4.16 -28.12
CA VAL A 12 -31.20 -2.88 -27.43
C VAL A 12 -32.51 -2.21 -27.81
N ALA A 13 -33.43 -2.08 -26.85
CA ALA A 13 -34.63 -1.28 -27.01
C ALA A 13 -34.32 0.20 -26.83
N MET A 14 -34.48 1.00 -27.89
CA MET A 14 -34.47 2.46 -27.86
C MET A 14 -35.72 3.00 -27.16
N CYS A 15 -35.57 3.57 -25.97
CA CYS A 15 -36.58 4.47 -25.40
C CYS A 15 -36.32 5.89 -25.87
N LEU A 16 -37.17 6.37 -26.79
CA LEU A 16 -37.31 7.79 -27.13
C LEU A 16 -38.06 8.48 -25.99
N GLY A 17 -37.36 9.23 -25.17
CA GLY A 17 -37.92 10.10 -24.12
C GLY A 17 -37.82 11.56 -24.52
N SER A 18 -38.95 12.26 -24.46
CA SER A 18 -39.26 13.62 -24.89
C SER A 18 -38.26 14.67 -24.44
N LEU A 19 -37.88 15.56 -25.37
CA LEU A 19 -37.26 16.87 -25.09
C LEU A 19 -38.30 17.77 -24.40
N ALA A 20 -38.04 18.09 -23.13
CA ALA A 20 -38.63 19.26 -22.49
C ALA A 20 -37.59 20.39 -22.60
N ALA A 21 -37.94 21.44 -23.33
CA ALA A 21 -37.13 22.64 -23.44
C ALA A 21 -37.13 23.37 -22.10
N ALA A 22 -35.96 23.48 -21.46
CA ALA A 22 -35.72 24.35 -20.33
C ALA A 22 -35.16 25.66 -20.83
N ALA A 23 -35.77 26.76 -20.41
CA ALA A 23 -35.39 28.15 -20.71
C ALA A 23 -33.99 28.49 -20.21
N PRO A 24 -33.28 29.43 -20.86
CA PRO A 24 -31.96 29.86 -20.42
C PRO A 24 -32.08 30.61 -19.09
N ARG A 25 -31.38 30.19 -18.08
CA ARG A 25 -31.09 30.99 -16.89
C ARG A 25 -29.79 31.73 -17.16
N ASP A 26 -29.95 33.02 -17.48
CA ASP A 26 -28.90 34.03 -17.44
C ASP A 26 -28.58 34.32 -15.96
N ASP A 27 -27.72 33.54 -15.38
CA ASP A 27 -27.02 33.91 -14.15
C ASP A 27 -25.53 33.59 -14.34
N VAL A 28 -24.90 34.45 -15.15
CA VAL A 28 -23.44 34.48 -15.24
C VAL A 28 -22.97 35.20 -14.00
N GLY A 29 -22.86 34.41 -12.90
CA GLY A 29 -22.16 34.85 -11.70
C GLY A 29 -20.78 35.32 -12.10
N SER A 30 -20.54 36.61 -11.96
CA SER A 30 -19.26 37.28 -12.14
C SER A 30 -18.18 36.44 -11.45
N ILE A 31 -17.30 35.82 -12.24
CA ILE A 31 -16.05 35.26 -11.73
C ILE A 31 -15.21 36.49 -11.39
N ASP A 32 -15.08 36.77 -10.12
CA ASP A 32 -14.16 37.77 -9.60
C ASP A 32 -12.72 37.27 -9.81
N PRO A 33 -11.93 37.83 -10.76
CA PRO A 33 -10.57 37.38 -11.02
C PRO A 33 -9.55 37.93 -10.03
N GLY A 34 -10.01 38.50 -8.92
CA GLY A 34 -9.20 39.17 -7.91
C GLY A 34 -9.43 38.59 -6.52
N GLY A 35 -9.33 37.30 -6.34
CA GLY A 35 -9.08 36.75 -5.02
C GLY A 35 -7.71 37.23 -4.58
N ASP A 36 -7.67 38.30 -3.78
CA ASP A 36 -6.48 38.77 -3.09
C ASP A 36 -5.97 37.59 -2.23
N HIS A 37 -5.00 36.81 -2.78
CA HIS A 37 -4.20 35.93 -1.97
C HIS A 37 -3.43 36.81 -0.99
N ASP A 38 -3.92 36.86 0.24
CA ASP A 38 -3.22 37.49 1.34
C ASP A 38 -1.89 36.76 1.52
N PRO A 39 -0.73 37.37 1.23
CA PRO A 39 0.56 36.73 1.42
C PRO A 39 0.89 36.49 2.89
N SER A 40 -0.01 36.86 3.81
CA SER A 40 0.09 36.57 5.23
C SER A 40 -0.60 35.25 5.65
N GLU A 41 -1.30 34.54 4.75
CA GLU A 41 -1.70 33.16 5.03
C GLU A 41 -0.43 32.34 5.22
N ASN A 42 -0.11 32.09 6.48
CA ASN A 42 0.97 31.22 6.89
C ASN A 42 0.88 29.93 6.07
N PRO A 43 1.90 29.57 5.29
CA PRO A 43 1.89 28.29 4.61
C PRO A 43 1.61 27.21 5.67
N VAL A 44 0.62 26.35 5.42
CA VAL A 44 0.32 25.24 6.31
C VAL A 44 1.64 24.53 6.57
N GLN A 45 2.22 24.79 7.76
CA GLN A 45 3.45 24.12 8.17
C GLN A 45 3.06 22.70 8.48
N LEU A 46 3.29 21.79 7.51
CA LEU A 46 3.25 20.37 7.78
C LEU A 46 4.19 20.12 8.96
N PRO A 47 3.78 19.28 9.94
CA PRO A 47 4.66 18.92 11.04
C PRO A 47 5.98 18.40 10.45
N PRO A 48 7.13 18.78 11.01
CA PRO A 48 8.41 18.33 10.48
C PRO A 48 8.43 16.81 10.41
N ASP A 49 8.84 16.25 9.27
CA ASP A 49 9.06 14.81 9.11
C ASP A 49 10.07 14.33 10.15
N GLN A 50 9.57 13.75 11.22
CA GLN A 50 10.40 13.31 12.33
C GLN A 50 11.13 11.98 12.01
N ALA A 51 10.59 11.21 11.07
CA ALA A 51 11.18 9.94 10.65
C ALA A 51 12.30 10.12 9.61
N GLY A 52 12.28 11.19 8.81
CA GLY A 52 13.21 11.41 7.69
C GLY A 52 14.69 11.23 8.03
N PRO A 53 15.23 11.83 9.12
CA PRO A 53 16.62 11.62 9.51
C PRO A 53 16.96 10.15 9.80
N ALA A 54 16.07 9.41 10.43
CA ALA A 54 16.27 7.99 10.73
C ALA A 54 16.12 7.12 9.48
N VAL A 55 15.22 7.47 8.56
CA VAL A 55 15.10 6.84 7.24
C VAL A 55 16.40 7.04 6.44
N ALA A 56 16.98 8.24 6.46
CA ALA A 56 18.27 8.51 5.81
C ALA A 56 19.41 7.65 6.38
N LEU A 57 19.46 7.47 7.70
CA LEU A 57 20.42 6.55 8.35
C LEU A 57 20.22 5.11 7.87
N ARG A 58 18.99 4.62 7.81
CA ARG A 58 18.68 3.27 7.28
C ARG A 58 19.16 3.12 5.83
N LEU A 59 18.84 4.09 4.98
CA LEU A 59 19.26 4.07 3.56
C LEU A 59 20.79 4.10 3.41
N ALA A 60 21.51 4.70 4.36
CA ALA A 60 22.96 4.67 4.44
C ALA A 60 23.53 3.37 5.07
N GLY A 61 22.69 2.36 5.36
CA GLY A 61 23.09 1.10 6.00
C GLY A 61 23.42 1.22 7.50
N LYS A 62 23.05 2.34 8.14
CA LYS A 62 23.36 2.65 9.54
C LYS A 62 22.21 2.30 10.47
N CYS A 63 21.68 1.07 10.34
CA CYS A 63 20.51 0.63 11.10
C CYS A 63 20.70 0.72 12.62
N ASN A 64 21.91 0.47 13.15
CA ASN A 64 22.18 0.58 14.58
C ASN A 64 22.00 2.02 15.11
N GLU A 65 22.26 3.04 14.27
CA GLU A 65 22.03 4.44 14.61
C GLU A 65 20.54 4.83 14.42
N ALA A 66 19.87 4.24 13.43
CA ALA A 66 18.47 4.54 13.12
C ALA A 66 17.48 3.94 14.15
N ILE A 67 17.73 2.71 14.63
CA ILE A 67 16.82 1.97 15.53
C ILE A 67 16.38 2.80 16.75
N PRO A 68 17.26 3.43 17.54
CA PRO A 68 16.83 4.17 18.73
C PRO A 68 15.95 5.39 18.40
N ILE A 69 16.12 5.99 17.22
CA ILE A 69 15.31 7.12 16.78
C ILE A 69 13.93 6.59 16.34
N LEU A 70 13.92 5.56 15.49
CA LEU A 70 12.69 4.93 14.98
C LEU A 70 11.82 4.38 16.12
N ARG A 71 12.41 3.76 17.15
CA ARG A 71 11.66 3.27 18.31
C ARG A 71 10.91 4.36 19.08
N ARG A 72 11.41 5.60 19.09
CA ARG A 72 10.72 6.72 19.76
C ARG A 72 9.54 7.24 18.95
N LEU A 73 9.54 7.01 17.63
CA LEU A 73 8.51 7.47 16.71
C LEU A 73 7.50 6.36 16.40
N SER A 74 7.87 5.10 16.65
CA SER A 74 6.99 3.96 16.41
C SER A 74 5.71 4.08 17.23
N ASP A 75 4.64 3.41 16.77
CA ASP A 75 3.25 3.50 17.22
C ASP A 75 2.50 4.79 16.83
N SER A 76 3.20 5.88 16.55
CA SER A 76 2.58 7.14 16.10
C SER A 76 2.81 7.44 14.61
N ASP A 77 3.76 6.73 13.97
CA ASP A 77 4.19 6.96 12.60
C ASP A 77 4.46 5.61 11.91
N ASP A 78 3.63 5.25 10.94
CA ASP A 78 3.71 4.00 10.17
C ASP A 78 4.97 3.92 9.28
N ILE A 79 5.52 5.07 8.86
CA ILE A 79 6.82 5.13 8.17
C ILE A 79 7.94 4.75 9.14
N ALA A 80 7.88 5.24 10.39
CA ALA A 80 8.84 4.86 11.43
C ALA A 80 8.73 3.38 11.78
N ASP A 81 7.51 2.84 11.95
CA ASP A 81 7.26 1.42 12.18
C ASP A 81 7.89 0.54 11.09
N TYR A 82 7.60 0.87 9.84
CA TYR A 82 8.13 0.14 8.69
C TYR A 82 9.67 0.15 8.65
N ASN A 83 10.27 1.32 8.81
CA ASN A 83 11.74 1.46 8.75
C ASN A 83 12.43 0.82 9.96
N LEU A 84 11.81 0.86 11.15
CA LEU A 84 12.25 0.12 12.32
C LEU A 84 12.27 -1.38 12.04
N GLY A 85 11.18 -1.90 11.48
CA GLY A 85 11.07 -3.31 11.12
C GLY A 85 12.14 -3.78 10.17
N LEU A 86 12.42 -3.00 9.11
CA LEU A 86 13.50 -3.31 8.17
C LEU A 86 14.87 -3.34 8.85
N CYS A 87 15.20 -2.31 9.64
CA CYS A 87 16.46 -2.25 10.36
C CYS A 87 16.65 -3.42 11.33
N LEU A 88 15.59 -3.81 12.06
CA LEU A 88 15.66 -4.94 12.98
C LEU A 88 15.87 -6.27 12.25
N ILE A 89 15.26 -6.48 11.08
CA ILE A 89 15.49 -7.67 10.26
C ILE A 89 16.93 -7.69 9.76
N ASP A 90 17.45 -6.58 9.24
CA ASP A 90 18.79 -6.52 8.66
C ASP A 90 19.86 -6.76 9.73
N VAL A 91 19.74 -6.10 10.89
CA VAL A 91 20.68 -6.30 12.03
C VAL A 91 20.53 -7.71 12.58
N GLY A 92 19.30 -8.22 12.75
CA GLY A 92 19.05 -9.57 13.25
C GLY A 92 19.59 -10.65 12.32
N LYS A 93 19.48 -10.48 10.98
CA LYS A 93 20.11 -11.39 10.01
C LYS A 93 21.64 -11.39 10.16
N SER A 94 22.22 -10.21 10.26
CA SER A 94 23.70 -10.06 10.39
C SER A 94 24.23 -10.65 11.70
N ALA A 95 23.46 -10.54 12.78
CA ALA A 95 23.80 -11.05 14.10
C ALA A 95 23.34 -12.51 14.35
N HIS A 96 22.60 -13.12 13.42
CA HIS A 96 21.94 -14.42 13.59
C HIS A 96 20.97 -14.42 14.79
N ASP A 97 20.29 -13.27 15.02
CA ASP A 97 19.33 -13.06 16.09
C ASP A 97 17.90 -13.18 15.56
N ASP A 98 17.31 -14.37 15.73
CA ASP A 98 15.94 -14.66 15.32
C ASP A 98 14.90 -13.86 16.15
N ALA A 99 15.22 -13.49 17.39
CA ALA A 99 14.29 -12.70 18.21
C ALA A 99 14.17 -11.29 17.65
N GLN A 100 15.30 -10.69 17.27
CA GLN A 100 15.33 -9.38 16.63
C GLN A 100 14.65 -9.39 15.25
N GLN A 101 14.85 -10.45 14.45
CA GLN A 101 14.13 -10.60 13.18
C GLN A 101 12.62 -10.70 13.39
N ARG A 102 12.17 -11.46 14.40
CA ARG A 102 10.73 -11.57 14.74
C ARG A 102 10.14 -10.23 15.18
N GLU A 103 10.89 -9.46 15.96
CA GLU A 103 10.45 -8.11 16.32
C GLU A 103 10.31 -7.23 15.07
N GLY A 104 11.30 -7.26 14.17
CA GLY A 104 11.27 -6.51 12.93
C GLY A 104 10.08 -6.86 12.03
N ALA A 105 9.79 -8.15 11.89
CA ALA A 105 8.63 -8.61 11.11
C ALA A 105 7.30 -8.12 11.70
N LYS A 106 7.17 -8.02 13.02
CA LYS A 106 5.96 -7.48 13.68
C LYS A 106 5.74 -6.01 13.34
N TRP A 107 6.81 -5.21 13.31
CA TRP A 107 6.73 -3.79 12.95
C TRP A 107 6.35 -3.59 11.49
N ILE A 108 6.93 -4.36 10.56
CA ILE A 108 6.52 -4.32 9.14
C ILE A 108 5.05 -4.74 9.00
N LEU A 109 4.63 -5.81 9.71
CA LEU A 109 3.25 -6.30 9.66
C LEU A 109 2.26 -5.24 10.19
N LYS A 110 2.61 -4.52 11.26
CA LYS A 110 1.81 -3.42 11.79
C LYS A 110 1.63 -2.33 10.73
N ALA A 111 2.71 -1.81 10.16
CA ALA A 111 2.65 -0.79 9.12
C ALA A 111 1.86 -1.24 7.87
N ALA A 112 1.98 -2.52 7.48
CA ALA A 112 1.22 -3.08 6.36
C ALA A 112 -0.27 -3.19 6.66
N ASN A 113 -0.65 -3.56 7.90
CA ASN A 113 -2.05 -3.59 8.35
C ASN A 113 -2.64 -2.18 8.46
N ASP A 114 -1.82 -1.18 8.74
CA ASP A 114 -2.21 0.24 8.70
C ASP A 114 -2.33 0.78 7.26
N GLY A 115 -2.05 -0.06 6.25
CA GLY A 115 -2.27 0.25 4.83
C GLY A 115 -1.03 0.81 4.12
N LEU A 116 0.15 0.85 4.75
CA LEU A 116 1.37 1.39 4.12
C LEU A 116 1.82 0.49 2.96
N PRO A 117 1.85 0.99 1.69
CA PRO A 117 2.17 0.17 0.52
C PRO A 117 3.57 -0.42 0.58
N ASN A 118 4.57 0.35 1.02
CA ASN A 118 5.96 -0.11 1.15
C ASN A 118 6.07 -1.31 2.10
N ALA A 119 5.30 -1.33 3.18
CA ALA A 119 5.28 -2.44 4.12
C ALA A 119 4.60 -3.68 3.51
N GLN A 120 3.48 -3.48 2.78
CA GLN A 120 2.79 -4.57 2.08
C GLN A 120 3.71 -5.25 1.05
N SER A 121 4.40 -4.47 0.20
CA SER A 121 5.36 -5.03 -0.77
C SER A 121 6.53 -5.75 -0.10
N SER A 122 7.03 -5.25 1.03
CA SER A 122 8.14 -5.88 1.77
C SER A 122 7.75 -7.21 2.40
N LEU A 123 6.49 -7.36 2.86
CA LEU A 123 6.00 -8.61 3.44
C LEU A 123 6.00 -9.77 2.44
N VAL A 124 5.91 -9.50 1.13
CA VAL A 124 6.06 -10.54 0.10
C VAL A 124 7.42 -11.24 0.27
N GLY A 125 8.51 -10.47 0.34
CA GLY A 125 9.85 -11.01 0.56
C GLY A 125 10.02 -11.63 1.95
N VAL A 126 9.50 -10.98 2.99
CA VAL A 126 9.58 -11.43 4.38
C VAL A 126 8.99 -12.84 4.54
N TYR A 127 7.81 -13.11 3.97
CA TYR A 127 7.16 -14.42 4.02
C TYR A 127 7.80 -15.46 3.09
N LEU A 128 8.30 -15.07 1.91
CA LEU A 128 9.04 -15.98 1.03
C LEU A 128 10.37 -16.40 1.63
N ASP A 129 11.06 -15.52 2.35
CA ASP A 129 12.35 -15.80 2.98
C ASP A 129 12.22 -16.46 4.36
N GLY A 130 11.09 -16.22 5.05
CA GLY A 130 10.93 -16.61 6.45
C GLY A 130 11.71 -15.68 7.40
N SER A 131 11.83 -14.40 7.06
CA SER A 131 12.59 -13.42 7.84
C SER A 131 11.81 -12.97 9.07
N GLY A 132 12.03 -13.60 10.22
CA GLY A 132 11.33 -13.33 11.47
C GLY A 132 9.89 -13.89 11.53
N VAL A 133 9.43 -14.54 10.48
CA VAL A 133 8.14 -15.27 10.40
C VAL A 133 8.38 -16.65 9.80
N PRO A 134 7.50 -17.64 10.01
CA PRO A 134 7.53 -18.87 9.22
C PRO A 134 7.35 -18.56 7.73
N LYS A 135 8.04 -19.31 6.86
CA LYS A 135 7.81 -19.19 5.42
C LYS A 135 6.37 -19.55 5.09
N ASP A 136 5.69 -18.68 4.38
CA ASP A 136 4.31 -18.86 3.91
C ASP A 136 4.12 -18.16 2.57
N ALA A 137 4.15 -18.95 1.48
CA ALA A 137 3.95 -18.40 0.13
C ALA A 137 2.54 -17.86 -0.07
N VAL A 138 1.53 -18.43 0.61
CA VAL A 138 0.13 -17.95 0.52
C VAL A 138 -0.01 -16.58 1.17
N GLU A 139 0.60 -16.37 2.34
CA GLU A 139 0.67 -15.03 2.95
C GLU A 139 1.44 -14.04 2.08
N ALA A 140 2.55 -14.47 1.47
CA ALA A 140 3.26 -13.63 0.50
C ALA A 140 2.36 -13.23 -0.68
N GLY A 141 1.58 -14.18 -1.23
CA GLY A 141 0.60 -13.93 -2.29
C GLY A 141 -0.48 -12.95 -1.87
N LYS A 142 -1.05 -13.12 -0.68
CA LYS A 142 -2.03 -12.19 -0.09
C LYS A 142 -1.47 -10.76 -0.06
N TRP A 143 -0.25 -10.55 0.47
CA TRP A 143 0.34 -9.22 0.56
C TRP A 143 0.68 -8.63 -0.81
N SER A 144 1.02 -9.47 -1.79
CA SER A 144 1.19 -9.04 -3.19
C SER A 144 -0.11 -8.48 -3.77
N LEU A 145 -1.24 -9.17 -3.57
CA LEU A 145 -2.56 -8.72 -4.03
C LEU A 145 -2.97 -7.41 -3.36
N LEU A 146 -2.82 -7.32 -2.03
CA LEU A 146 -3.13 -6.12 -1.27
C LEU A 146 -2.27 -4.92 -1.71
N TYR A 147 -0.99 -5.14 -2.02
CA TYR A 147 -0.11 -4.12 -2.57
C TYR A 147 -0.59 -3.66 -3.95
N GLN A 148 -0.97 -4.57 -4.83
CA GLN A 148 -1.44 -4.24 -6.19
C GLN A 148 -2.72 -3.41 -6.15
N GLU A 149 -3.64 -3.70 -5.22
CA GLU A 149 -4.92 -3.03 -5.07
C GLU A 149 -4.87 -1.80 -4.14
N ASN A 150 -3.69 -1.48 -3.58
CA ASN A 150 -3.55 -0.38 -2.63
C ASN A 150 -3.80 0.98 -3.28
N GLY A 151 -4.83 1.68 -2.80
CA GLY A 151 -5.26 2.98 -3.34
C GLY A 151 -4.18 4.05 -3.24
N THR A 152 -3.45 4.12 -2.12
CA THR A 152 -2.34 5.07 -1.93
C THR A 152 -1.22 4.79 -2.93
N ARG A 153 -0.84 3.51 -3.11
CA ARG A 153 0.13 3.10 -4.13
C ARG A 153 -0.24 3.63 -5.51
N MET A 154 -1.50 3.42 -5.92
CA MET A 154 -1.98 3.85 -7.23
C MET A 154 -2.01 5.37 -7.37
N ALA A 155 -2.46 6.08 -6.32
CA ALA A 155 -2.56 7.53 -6.33
C ALA A 155 -1.21 8.24 -6.47
N ILE A 156 -0.15 7.69 -5.87
CA ILE A 156 1.21 8.28 -5.94
C ILE A 156 2.10 7.64 -7.01
N GLY A 157 1.56 6.71 -7.82
CA GLY A 157 2.26 6.10 -8.94
C GLY A 157 3.44 5.19 -8.53
N MET A 158 3.32 4.45 -7.42
CA MET A 158 4.37 3.48 -7.05
C MET A 158 4.42 2.33 -8.05
N PRO A 159 5.64 1.83 -8.36
CA PRO A 159 5.84 0.76 -9.33
C PRO A 159 5.23 -0.56 -8.86
N ASP A 160 5.08 -1.51 -9.78
CA ASP A 160 4.77 -2.90 -9.45
C ASP A 160 5.90 -3.55 -8.63
N LEU A 161 5.63 -4.74 -8.09
CA LEU A 161 6.66 -5.52 -7.42
C LEU A 161 7.86 -5.74 -8.36
N PRO A 162 9.10 -5.71 -7.83
CA PRO A 162 10.27 -6.04 -8.65
C PRO A 162 10.10 -7.38 -9.35
N ALA A 163 10.42 -7.46 -10.65
CA ALA A 163 10.21 -8.66 -11.47
C ALA A 163 10.82 -9.93 -10.86
N ALA A 164 11.99 -9.81 -10.23
CA ALA A 164 12.62 -10.95 -9.55
C ALA A 164 11.81 -11.44 -8.33
N LEU A 165 11.17 -10.53 -7.58
CA LEU A 165 10.32 -10.90 -6.45
C LEU A 165 9.01 -11.52 -6.94
N GLN A 166 8.41 -10.95 -7.99
CA GLN A 166 7.22 -11.51 -8.63
C GLN A 166 7.49 -12.92 -9.16
N SER A 167 8.59 -13.14 -9.88
CA SER A 167 8.94 -14.48 -10.39
C SER A 167 9.16 -15.50 -9.27
N ARG A 168 9.73 -15.10 -8.15
CA ARG A 168 9.87 -15.97 -6.97
C ARG A 168 8.52 -16.34 -6.38
N LEU A 169 7.61 -15.39 -6.31
CA LEU A 169 6.25 -15.59 -5.82
C LEU A 169 5.47 -16.54 -6.74
N ASP A 170 5.51 -16.30 -8.05
CA ASP A 170 4.84 -17.13 -9.06
C ASP A 170 5.38 -18.57 -9.05
N GLY A 171 6.69 -18.74 -8.83
CA GLY A 171 7.30 -20.06 -8.69
C GLY A 171 6.98 -20.79 -7.37
N ALA A 172 6.52 -20.05 -6.34
CA ALA A 172 6.17 -20.61 -5.03
C ALA A 172 4.69 -20.99 -4.90
N LEU A 173 3.82 -20.50 -5.79
CA LEU A 173 2.37 -20.67 -5.74
C LEU A 173 1.85 -21.45 -6.96
N ASN A 174 0.88 -22.32 -6.74
CA ASN A 174 0.05 -22.94 -7.76
C ASN A 174 -1.36 -22.32 -7.75
N ASP A 175 -2.24 -22.74 -8.67
CA ASP A 175 -3.61 -22.19 -8.80
C ASP A 175 -4.40 -22.26 -7.49
N GLN A 176 -4.28 -23.37 -6.74
CA GLN A 176 -4.99 -23.55 -5.47
C GLN A 176 -4.47 -22.59 -4.40
N SER A 177 -3.17 -22.45 -4.29
CA SER A 177 -2.55 -21.52 -3.32
C SER A 177 -2.76 -20.06 -3.68
N TRP A 178 -2.85 -19.72 -4.98
CA TRP A 178 -3.29 -18.39 -5.42
C TRP A 178 -4.74 -18.10 -5.04
N ALA A 179 -5.66 -19.07 -5.23
CA ALA A 179 -7.05 -18.91 -4.80
C ALA A 179 -7.17 -18.70 -3.29
N GLU A 180 -6.36 -19.41 -2.49
CA GLU A 180 -6.31 -19.20 -1.04
C GLU A 180 -5.75 -17.82 -0.67
N ALA A 181 -4.68 -17.36 -1.34
CA ALA A 181 -4.13 -16.02 -1.15
C ALA A 181 -5.19 -14.93 -1.45
N GLN A 182 -5.96 -15.11 -2.52
CA GLN A 182 -7.06 -14.22 -2.91
C GLN A 182 -8.19 -14.20 -1.86
N ASN A 183 -8.56 -15.36 -1.31
CA ASN A 183 -9.55 -15.45 -0.22
C ASN A 183 -9.06 -14.70 1.03
N ARG A 184 -7.79 -14.83 1.39
CA ARG A 184 -7.21 -14.09 2.51
C ARG A 184 -7.13 -12.59 2.24
N ALA A 185 -6.82 -12.18 1.03
CA ALA A 185 -6.77 -10.76 0.64
C ALA A 185 -8.17 -10.13 0.68
N SER A 186 -9.20 -10.80 0.13
CA SER A 186 -10.57 -10.30 0.08
C SER A 186 -11.22 -10.16 1.46
N SER A 187 -10.77 -10.90 2.46
CA SER A 187 -11.24 -10.80 3.84
C SER A 187 -10.45 -9.81 4.69
N TRP A 188 -9.36 -9.25 4.15
CA TRP A 188 -8.53 -8.31 4.89
C TRP A 188 -9.13 -6.89 4.90
N THR A 189 -8.97 -6.20 6.03
CA THR A 189 -9.31 -4.78 6.18
C THR A 189 -8.20 -4.06 6.94
N PRO A 190 -7.87 -2.81 6.58
CA PRO A 190 -6.87 -2.04 7.31
C PRO A 190 -7.28 -1.85 8.77
N THR A 191 -6.30 -1.86 9.68
CA THR A 191 -6.53 -1.68 11.12
C THR A 191 -6.62 -0.22 11.52
N SER A 192 -6.02 0.70 10.76
CA SER A 192 -6.07 2.13 11.06
C SER A 192 -7.15 2.86 10.26
N ARG A 193 -7.74 3.90 10.88
CA ARG A 193 -8.69 4.80 10.20
C ARG A 193 -8.04 5.69 9.13
N ARG A 194 -6.70 5.78 9.10
CA ARG A 194 -5.95 6.63 8.16
C ARG A 194 -6.07 6.17 6.71
N ALA A 195 -6.40 4.90 6.46
CA ALA A 195 -6.60 4.38 5.10
C ALA A 195 -7.82 4.99 4.36
N ASN A 196 -8.69 5.71 5.06
CA ASN A 196 -9.90 6.32 4.50
C ASN A 196 -9.84 7.86 4.40
N ASP A 197 -8.72 8.48 4.77
CA ASP A 197 -8.59 9.95 4.84
C ASP A 197 -7.82 10.55 3.64
N TYR A 198 -7.64 9.76 2.54
CA TYR A 198 -6.99 10.22 1.31
C TYR A 198 -7.92 10.12 0.10
#